data_b97d77284918eec504094bfd7e222b44
#
_entry.id   b97d77284918eec504094bfd7e222b44
#
_cell.length_a   1.000
_cell.length_b   1.000
_cell.length_c   1.000
_cell.angle_alpha   90.00
_cell.angle_beta   90.00
_cell.angle_gamma   90.00
#
_symmetry.space_group_name_H-M   'P 1'
#
loop_
_entity.id
_entity.type
_entity.pdbx_description
1 polymer ?
#
loop_
_entity_poly.entity_id
_entity_poly.type
_entity_poly.pdbx_seq_one_letter_code
_entity_poly.pdbx_strand_id
1 'polypeptide(L)'
;NDPHALAMRASVLRQAWIPEIPNRVGFLLERCKDKRVLDIGCVAHDLARMDAANWLHGQIAGVAASCLGVDIHGEGVSEMRRRGFQAIEHDLAQGLGPLDLEKPFDVIVAGELIEHVESMGMLFDAAAALLVDGGELIITTPNPWAPHRVRAAQLGIVWENTDHILFAFPSGIAELASRHGLRLAEATSTVLERNDYAGVRDRIKALRRRVRGRHRETVGYASLGDARVARVGALFSGAWIVAKLRQLQRPRRRFLGESFVYVVRPAQTGAQNE
;
A
#
# COMPACT_ATOMS: atom_id res chain seq x y z
N ASN A 1 -22.12 4.60 -16.40
CA ASN A 1 -21.66 3.25 -16.01
C ASN A 1 -21.07 2.56 -17.26
N ASP A 2 -19.74 2.54 -17.33
CA ASP A 2 -19.03 1.85 -18.39
C ASP A 2 -19.25 0.32 -18.27
N PRO A 3 -19.72 -0.36 -19.35
CA PRO A 3 -19.97 -1.81 -19.33
C PRO A 3 -18.72 -2.63 -19.01
N HIS A 4 -17.52 -2.18 -19.44
CA HIS A 4 -16.26 -2.86 -19.15
C HIS A 4 -15.91 -2.78 -17.66
N ALA A 5 -16.08 -1.61 -17.04
CA ALA A 5 -15.89 -1.45 -15.59
C ALA A 5 -16.86 -2.29 -14.78
N LEU A 6 -18.13 -2.37 -15.22
CA LEU A 6 -19.12 -3.23 -14.58
C LEU A 6 -18.77 -4.72 -14.69
N ALA A 7 -18.29 -5.16 -15.86
CA ALA A 7 -17.85 -6.54 -16.06
C ALA A 7 -16.61 -6.86 -15.21
N MET A 8 -15.63 -5.95 -15.16
CA MET A 8 -14.43 -6.08 -14.34
C MET A 8 -14.80 -6.14 -12.85
N ARG A 9 -15.64 -5.22 -12.37
CA ARG A 9 -16.14 -5.25 -10.97
C ARG A 9 -16.87 -6.53 -10.64
N ALA A 10 -17.74 -6.99 -11.52
CA ALA A 10 -18.45 -8.25 -11.34
C ALA A 10 -17.49 -9.45 -11.31
N SER A 11 -16.43 -9.42 -12.12
CA SER A 11 -15.37 -10.43 -12.09
C SER A 11 -14.62 -10.41 -10.76
N VAL A 12 -14.15 -9.25 -10.30
CA VAL A 12 -13.44 -9.10 -9.03
C VAL A 12 -14.31 -9.52 -7.85
N LEU A 13 -15.60 -9.14 -7.84
CA LEU A 13 -16.53 -9.50 -6.76
C LEU A 13 -16.86 -11.01 -6.74
N ARG A 14 -16.81 -11.70 -7.89
CA ARG A 14 -17.03 -13.15 -7.99
C ARG A 14 -15.77 -13.96 -7.76
N GLN A 15 -14.60 -13.36 -7.91
CA GLN A 15 -13.34 -14.05 -7.70
C GLN A 15 -13.16 -14.39 -6.22
N ALA A 16 -13.23 -15.69 -5.91
CA ALA A 16 -12.80 -16.20 -4.62
C ALA A 16 -11.26 -16.23 -4.48
N TRP A 17 -10.52 -15.63 -5.45
CA TRP A 17 -9.07 -15.75 -5.56
C TRP A 17 -8.46 -14.49 -6.17
N ILE A 18 -7.50 -13.91 -5.46
CA ILE A 18 -6.58 -12.88 -5.93
C ILE A 18 -5.18 -13.49 -5.90
N PRO A 19 -4.37 -13.35 -6.97
CA PRO A 19 -2.99 -13.84 -6.98
C PRO A 19 -2.17 -13.27 -5.81
N GLU A 20 -1.25 -14.08 -5.30
CA GLU A 20 -0.33 -13.65 -4.24
C GLU A 20 1.04 -13.33 -4.82
N ILE A 21 1.66 -12.29 -4.28
CA ILE A 21 3.05 -11.91 -4.54
C ILE A 21 3.89 -12.13 -3.26
N PRO A 22 5.18 -12.48 -3.38
CA PRO A 22 6.03 -12.76 -2.22
C PRO A 22 6.11 -11.59 -1.24
N ASN A 23 6.35 -10.40 -1.75
CA ASN A 23 6.34 -9.18 -0.95
C ASN A 23 6.09 -7.95 -1.84
N ARG A 24 5.57 -6.89 -1.23
CA ARG A 24 5.24 -5.63 -1.85
C ARG A 24 6.43 -4.92 -2.48
N VAL A 25 7.51 -4.79 -1.71
CA VAL A 25 8.68 -4.01 -2.13
C VAL A 25 9.36 -4.66 -3.32
N GLY A 26 9.60 -5.96 -3.28
CA GLY A 26 10.20 -6.69 -4.41
C GLY A 26 9.38 -6.54 -5.70
N PHE A 27 8.04 -6.60 -5.60
CA PHE A 27 7.15 -6.37 -6.74
C PHE A 27 7.31 -4.96 -7.31
N LEU A 28 7.36 -3.92 -6.46
CA LEU A 28 7.57 -2.54 -6.90
C LEU A 28 8.93 -2.36 -7.56
N LEU A 29 10.01 -2.85 -6.94
CA LEU A 29 11.36 -2.70 -7.48
C LEU A 29 11.53 -3.37 -8.84
N GLU A 30 10.92 -4.55 -9.05
CA GLU A 30 10.94 -5.23 -10.34
C GLU A 30 10.26 -4.39 -11.44
N ARG A 31 9.11 -3.76 -11.12
CA ARG A 31 8.36 -2.91 -12.06
C ARG A 31 9.02 -1.56 -12.32
N CYS A 32 9.75 -1.01 -11.34
CA CYS A 32 10.44 0.27 -11.44
C CYS A 32 11.83 0.17 -12.08
N LYS A 33 12.38 -1.04 -12.21
CA LYS A 33 13.75 -1.24 -12.73
C LYS A 33 13.90 -0.69 -14.14
N ASP A 34 14.94 0.14 -14.33
CA ASP A 34 15.28 0.78 -15.60
C ASP A 34 14.16 1.65 -16.20
N LYS A 35 13.23 2.14 -15.34
CA LYS A 35 12.07 2.96 -15.72
C LYS A 35 12.21 4.40 -15.25
N ARG A 36 11.50 5.32 -15.90
CA ARG A 36 11.25 6.66 -15.37
C ARG A 36 10.07 6.59 -14.40
N VAL A 37 10.32 6.87 -13.13
CA VAL A 37 9.36 6.65 -12.05
C VAL A 37 8.97 7.97 -11.40
N LEU A 38 7.67 8.14 -11.11
CA LEU A 38 7.13 9.12 -10.18
C LEU A 38 6.68 8.40 -8.91
N ASP A 39 7.21 8.80 -7.76
CA ASP A 39 6.83 8.25 -6.45
C ASP A 39 6.04 9.29 -5.65
N ILE A 40 4.75 9.05 -5.46
CA ILE A 40 3.81 9.95 -4.80
C ILE A 40 3.69 9.53 -3.32
N GLY A 41 3.87 10.49 -2.40
CA GLY A 41 3.95 10.22 -0.95
C GLY A 41 5.30 9.61 -0.59
N CYS A 42 6.38 10.18 -1.13
CA CYS A 42 7.74 9.62 -1.06
C CYS A 42 8.46 9.87 0.26
N VAL A 43 8.00 10.82 1.08
CA VAL A 43 8.59 11.17 2.36
C VAL A 43 8.19 10.16 3.43
N ALA A 44 9.16 9.66 4.18
CA ALA A 44 8.85 8.81 5.33
C ALA A 44 8.22 9.64 6.47
N HIS A 45 7.21 9.08 7.15
CA HIS A 45 6.58 9.72 8.33
C HIS A 45 7.57 10.18 9.40
N ASP A 46 8.66 9.47 9.57
CA ASP A 46 9.80 9.85 10.41
C ASP A 46 11.01 10.04 9.51
N LEU A 47 11.52 11.27 9.44
CA LEU A 47 12.66 11.64 8.58
C LEU A 47 13.90 10.78 8.85
N ALA A 48 14.07 10.28 10.10
CA ALA A 48 15.16 9.36 10.43
C ALA A 48 15.04 8.02 9.66
N ARG A 49 13.86 7.66 9.19
CA ARG A 49 13.68 6.45 8.36
C ARG A 49 14.26 6.58 6.96
N MET A 50 14.56 7.79 6.49
CA MET A 50 15.26 7.98 5.21
C MET A 50 16.68 7.42 5.23
N ASP A 51 17.25 7.18 6.43
CA ASP A 51 18.56 6.51 6.59
C ASP A 51 18.43 4.98 6.58
N ALA A 52 17.21 4.47 6.67
CA ALA A 52 16.98 3.05 6.74
C ALA A 52 17.04 2.41 5.34
N ALA A 53 17.72 1.28 5.23
CA ALA A 53 17.83 0.52 3.98
C ALA A 53 16.47 0.08 3.39
N ASN A 54 15.40 0.14 4.18
CA ASN A 54 14.04 -0.19 3.76
C ASN A 54 13.16 1.02 3.43
N TRP A 55 13.72 2.23 3.34
CA TRP A 55 12.98 3.38 2.83
C TRP A 55 12.64 3.17 1.35
N LEU A 56 11.35 3.17 1.03
CA LEU A 56 10.85 2.74 -0.27
C LEU A 56 11.38 3.62 -1.41
N HIS A 57 11.29 4.95 -1.28
CA HIS A 57 11.80 5.87 -2.30
C HIS A 57 13.29 5.65 -2.61
N GLY A 58 14.11 5.49 -1.58
CA GLY A 58 15.54 5.22 -1.76
C GLY A 58 15.81 3.91 -2.51
N GLN A 59 15.00 2.88 -2.25
CA GLN A 59 15.12 1.61 -2.98
C GLN A 59 14.66 1.74 -4.43
N ILE A 60 13.56 2.45 -4.70
CA ILE A 60 13.07 2.70 -6.07
C ILE A 60 14.11 3.51 -6.84
N ALA A 61 14.62 4.60 -6.27
CA ALA A 61 15.64 5.44 -6.90
C ALA A 61 16.93 4.66 -7.22
N GLY A 62 17.24 3.64 -6.41
CA GLY A 62 18.40 2.76 -6.63
C GLY A 62 18.28 1.79 -7.82
N VAL A 63 17.09 1.55 -8.33
CA VAL A 63 16.85 0.62 -9.46
C VAL A 63 16.26 1.30 -10.70
N ALA A 64 15.61 2.45 -10.55
CA ALA A 64 14.99 3.21 -11.64
C ALA A 64 16.04 3.89 -12.52
N ALA A 65 15.71 4.11 -13.79
CA ALA A 65 16.51 4.96 -14.68
C ALA A 65 16.50 6.42 -14.22
N SER A 66 15.35 6.88 -13.72
CA SER A 66 15.19 8.14 -12.99
C SER A 66 13.98 8.04 -12.05
N CYS A 67 14.06 8.70 -10.90
CA CYS A 67 12.97 8.72 -9.92
C CYS A 67 12.74 10.14 -9.44
N LEU A 68 11.51 10.63 -9.60
CA LEU A 68 11.05 11.90 -9.06
C LEU A 68 10.09 11.60 -7.91
N GLY A 69 10.36 12.14 -6.72
CA GLY A 69 9.45 12.10 -5.59
C GLY A 69 8.51 13.30 -5.57
N VAL A 70 7.28 13.10 -5.14
CA VAL A 70 6.35 14.20 -4.83
C VAL A 70 5.70 13.97 -3.48
N ASP A 71 5.65 15.01 -2.64
CA ASP A 71 5.06 14.94 -1.31
C ASP A 71 4.61 16.32 -0.85
N ILE A 72 3.65 16.36 0.07
CA ILE A 72 3.16 17.59 0.71
C ILE A 72 4.07 18.06 1.86
N HIS A 73 4.97 17.20 2.33
CA HIS A 73 5.81 17.44 3.51
C HIS A 73 7.09 18.18 3.14
N GLY A 74 7.04 19.52 3.12
CA GLY A 74 8.13 20.39 2.63
C GLY A 74 9.47 20.18 3.30
N GLU A 75 9.52 19.92 4.63
CA GLU A 75 10.78 19.64 5.33
C GLU A 75 11.39 18.32 4.83
N GLY A 76 10.57 17.29 4.65
CA GLY A 76 11.02 16.01 4.12
C GLY A 76 11.53 16.12 2.69
N VAL A 77 10.81 16.84 1.82
CA VAL A 77 11.25 17.12 0.44
C VAL A 77 12.59 17.87 0.43
N SER A 78 12.74 18.86 1.31
CA SER A 78 14.00 19.60 1.44
C SER A 78 15.15 18.70 1.89
N GLU A 79 14.90 17.77 2.81
CA GLU A 79 15.87 16.76 3.24
C GLU A 79 16.24 15.81 2.10
N MET A 80 15.24 15.31 1.33
CA MET A 80 15.50 14.48 0.15
C MET A 80 16.40 15.17 -0.85
N ARG A 81 16.16 16.45 -1.16
CA ARG A 81 16.99 17.25 -2.05
C ARG A 81 18.43 17.40 -1.53
N ARG A 82 18.61 17.61 -0.21
CA ARG A 82 19.95 17.66 0.41
C ARG A 82 20.72 16.35 0.28
N ARG A 83 20.01 15.22 0.23
CA ARG A 83 20.58 13.88 0.02
C ARG A 83 20.81 13.56 -1.46
N GLY A 84 20.47 14.48 -2.39
CA GLY A 84 20.68 14.30 -3.83
C GLY A 84 19.51 13.62 -4.56
N PHE A 85 18.37 13.40 -3.91
CA PHE A 85 17.17 12.90 -4.57
C PHE A 85 16.44 14.03 -5.30
N GLN A 86 15.80 13.69 -6.41
CA GLN A 86 14.88 14.59 -7.09
C GLN A 86 13.52 14.53 -6.39
N ALA A 87 13.04 15.63 -5.87
CA ALA A 87 11.75 15.68 -5.19
C ALA A 87 11.09 17.06 -5.36
N ILE A 88 9.75 17.07 -5.39
CA ILE A 88 8.90 18.27 -5.50
C ILE A 88 7.95 18.30 -4.31
N GLU A 89 7.86 19.45 -3.64
CA GLU A 89 6.80 19.73 -2.68
C GLU A 89 5.56 20.17 -3.46
N HIS A 90 4.53 19.34 -3.43
CA HIS A 90 3.27 19.63 -4.09
C HIS A 90 2.13 18.78 -3.55
N ASP A 91 0.95 19.38 -3.46
CA ASP A 91 -0.30 18.73 -3.12
C ASP A 91 -1.10 18.44 -4.40
N LEU A 92 -1.18 17.17 -4.78
CA LEU A 92 -1.92 16.73 -5.95
C LEU A 92 -3.44 16.99 -5.87
N ALA A 93 -3.99 17.25 -4.68
CA ALA A 93 -5.38 17.68 -4.55
C ALA A 93 -5.63 19.06 -5.17
N GLN A 94 -4.57 19.83 -5.42
CA GLN A 94 -4.61 21.13 -6.11
C GLN A 94 -4.36 21.03 -7.63
N GLY A 95 -4.33 19.80 -8.17
CA GLY A 95 -4.02 19.53 -9.58
C GLY A 95 -2.56 19.12 -9.79
N LEU A 96 -2.11 19.05 -11.05
CA LEU A 96 -0.77 18.59 -11.39
C LEU A 96 0.34 19.62 -11.07
N GLY A 97 0.03 20.90 -11.16
CA GLY A 97 0.98 21.98 -10.85
C GLY A 97 2.32 21.84 -11.56
N PRO A 98 3.45 21.74 -10.82
CA PRO A 98 4.78 21.64 -11.44
C PRO A 98 4.97 20.33 -12.22
N LEU A 99 4.17 19.29 -11.99
CA LEU A 99 4.25 18.04 -12.73
C LEU A 99 3.75 18.13 -14.17
N ASP A 100 2.95 19.15 -14.52
CA ASP A 100 2.52 19.41 -15.90
C ASP A 100 3.70 19.66 -16.85
N LEU A 101 4.84 20.09 -16.33
CA LEU A 101 6.06 20.36 -17.09
C LEU A 101 6.96 19.14 -17.24
N GLU A 102 6.64 18.07 -16.54
CA GLU A 102 7.42 16.84 -16.55
C GLU A 102 7.13 16.01 -17.79
N LYS A 103 8.16 15.28 -18.27
CA LYS A 103 7.96 14.26 -19.29
C LYS A 103 7.12 13.12 -18.70
N PRO A 104 6.33 12.42 -19.53
CA PRO A 104 5.57 11.27 -19.06
C PRO A 104 6.42 10.20 -18.38
N PHE A 105 5.83 9.46 -17.44
CA PHE A 105 6.46 8.42 -16.64
C PHE A 105 6.06 7.03 -17.13
N ASP A 106 6.99 6.08 -17.04
CA ASP A 106 6.69 4.67 -17.29
C ASP A 106 5.89 4.05 -16.13
N VAL A 107 6.24 4.47 -14.90
CA VAL A 107 5.61 3.96 -13.69
C VAL A 107 5.34 5.12 -12.73
N ILE A 108 4.13 5.15 -12.19
CA ILE A 108 3.76 5.99 -11.05
C ILE A 108 3.51 5.06 -9.87
N VAL A 109 4.14 5.33 -8.73
CA VAL A 109 3.96 4.58 -7.48
C VAL A 109 3.21 5.42 -6.47
N ALA A 110 2.20 4.82 -5.81
CA ALA A 110 1.50 5.37 -4.65
C ALA A 110 1.51 4.28 -3.55
N GLY A 111 2.59 4.25 -2.78
CA GLY A 111 2.88 3.19 -1.83
C GLY A 111 2.34 3.47 -0.43
N GLU A 112 1.27 2.79 0.01
CA GLU A 112 0.62 3.02 1.31
C GLU A 112 0.23 4.51 1.46
N LEU A 113 -0.38 5.08 0.43
CA LEU A 113 -0.78 6.48 0.37
C LEU A 113 -2.30 6.65 0.27
N ILE A 114 -2.96 5.82 -0.54
CA ILE A 114 -4.38 6.01 -0.90
C ILE A 114 -5.31 6.01 0.31
N GLU A 115 -4.94 5.33 1.38
CA GLU A 115 -5.66 5.28 2.65
C GLU A 115 -5.60 6.56 3.47
N HIS A 116 -4.67 7.47 3.14
CA HIS A 116 -4.47 8.75 3.83
C HIS A 116 -5.09 9.94 3.10
N VAL A 117 -5.51 9.78 1.84
CA VAL A 117 -5.97 10.90 1.03
C VAL A 117 -7.49 11.01 1.00
N GLU A 118 -8.02 12.23 1.14
CA GLU A 118 -9.46 12.49 1.08
C GLU A 118 -10.03 12.27 -0.33
N SER A 119 -9.28 12.63 -1.36
CA SER A 119 -9.67 12.48 -2.76
C SER A 119 -8.81 11.45 -3.47
N MET A 120 -9.26 10.20 -3.50
CA MET A 120 -8.56 9.15 -4.25
C MET A 120 -8.44 9.45 -5.75
N GLY A 121 -9.39 10.21 -6.31
CA GLY A 121 -9.44 10.53 -7.74
C GLY A 121 -8.18 11.23 -8.24
N MET A 122 -7.54 12.07 -7.41
CA MET A 122 -6.34 12.80 -7.79
C MET A 122 -5.19 11.89 -8.28
N LEU A 123 -5.03 10.69 -7.70
CA LEU A 123 -4.01 9.74 -8.13
C LEU A 123 -4.29 9.20 -9.53
N PHE A 124 -5.57 9.01 -9.86
CA PHE A 124 -5.99 8.54 -11.16
C PHE A 124 -5.92 9.65 -12.21
N ASP A 125 -6.25 10.90 -11.85
CA ASP A 125 -6.07 12.07 -12.71
C ASP A 125 -4.59 12.25 -13.05
N ALA A 126 -3.70 12.21 -12.06
CA ALA A 126 -2.27 12.28 -12.26
C ALA A 126 -1.78 11.15 -13.18
N ALA A 127 -2.24 9.92 -12.96
CA ALA A 127 -1.87 8.79 -13.79
C ALA A 127 -2.37 8.93 -15.23
N ALA A 128 -3.60 9.40 -15.45
CA ALA A 128 -4.16 9.61 -16.78
C ALA A 128 -3.39 10.67 -17.58
N ALA A 129 -2.88 11.70 -16.90
CA ALA A 129 -2.16 12.80 -17.53
C ALA A 129 -0.66 12.52 -17.74
N LEU A 130 -0.02 11.78 -16.81
CA LEU A 130 1.43 11.70 -16.73
C LEU A 130 2.01 10.33 -17.16
N LEU A 131 1.19 9.30 -17.39
CA LEU A 131 1.69 8.01 -17.86
C LEU A 131 1.93 8.02 -19.38
N VAL A 132 2.99 7.34 -19.81
CA VAL A 132 3.17 6.97 -21.20
C VAL A 132 2.11 5.93 -21.61
N ASP A 133 1.92 5.74 -22.92
CA ASP A 133 1.14 4.62 -23.42
C ASP A 133 1.75 3.29 -22.94
N GLY A 134 0.91 2.46 -22.29
CA GLY A 134 1.36 1.22 -21.65
C GLY A 134 2.05 1.37 -20.30
N GLY A 135 2.16 2.59 -19.79
CA GLY A 135 2.66 2.85 -18.42
C GLY A 135 1.73 2.32 -17.33
N GLU A 136 2.19 2.36 -16.09
CA GLU A 136 1.50 1.76 -14.94
C GLU A 136 1.43 2.71 -13.74
N LEU A 137 0.22 2.86 -13.16
CA LEU A 137 0.06 3.33 -11.79
C LEU A 137 0.02 2.11 -10.87
N ILE A 138 0.92 2.04 -9.91
CA ILE A 138 0.98 0.96 -8.93
C ILE A 138 0.61 1.51 -7.56
N ILE A 139 -0.51 1.03 -7.03
CA ILE A 139 -1.03 1.44 -5.72
C ILE A 139 -0.82 0.27 -4.77
N THR A 140 -0.25 0.53 -3.59
CA THR A 140 -0.27 -0.42 -2.48
C THR A 140 -1.05 0.17 -1.32
N THR A 141 -1.77 -0.68 -0.58
CA THR A 141 -2.64 -0.25 0.52
C THR A 141 -2.90 -1.41 1.48
N PRO A 142 -3.18 -1.15 2.76
CA PRO A 142 -3.52 -2.20 3.71
C PRO A 142 -4.70 -3.05 3.26
N ASN A 143 -4.60 -4.36 3.52
CA ASN A 143 -5.68 -5.30 3.28
C ASN A 143 -6.62 -5.34 4.51
N PRO A 144 -7.88 -4.86 4.40
CA PRO A 144 -8.83 -4.89 5.51
C PRO A 144 -9.21 -6.31 5.95
N TRP A 145 -9.00 -7.29 5.08
CA TRP A 145 -9.29 -8.70 5.37
C TRP A 145 -8.06 -9.47 5.89
N ALA A 146 -6.96 -8.78 6.15
CA ALA A 146 -5.81 -9.40 6.81
C ALA A 146 -6.26 -10.03 8.14
N PRO A 147 -5.83 -11.27 8.45
CA PRO A 147 -6.37 -12.02 9.58
C PRO A 147 -6.29 -11.31 10.93
N HIS A 148 -5.27 -10.49 11.17
CA HIS A 148 -5.15 -9.73 12.42
C HIS A 148 -6.22 -8.63 12.49
N ARG A 149 -6.54 -7.92 11.38
CA ARG A 149 -7.61 -6.92 11.31
C ARG A 149 -8.99 -7.56 11.54
N VAL A 150 -9.26 -8.65 10.81
CA VAL A 150 -10.51 -9.40 10.98
C VAL A 150 -10.69 -9.89 12.42
N ARG A 151 -9.61 -10.41 13.03
CA ARG A 151 -9.68 -10.88 14.41
C ARG A 151 -9.86 -9.74 15.41
N ALA A 152 -9.18 -8.61 15.21
CA ALA A 152 -9.38 -7.42 16.05
C ALA A 152 -10.84 -6.94 15.96
N ALA A 153 -11.41 -6.85 14.75
CA ALA A 153 -12.80 -6.46 14.56
C ALA A 153 -13.78 -7.40 15.29
N GLN A 154 -13.55 -8.72 15.27
CA GLN A 154 -14.34 -9.70 16.03
C GLN A 154 -14.27 -9.49 17.55
N LEU A 155 -13.25 -8.81 18.04
CA LEU A 155 -13.06 -8.44 19.46
C LEU A 155 -13.56 -7.03 19.77
N GLY A 156 -14.17 -6.34 18.79
CA GLY A 156 -14.61 -4.94 18.93
C GLY A 156 -13.45 -3.95 18.96
N ILE A 157 -12.31 -4.29 18.35
CA ILE A 157 -11.11 -3.45 18.29
C ILE A 157 -10.87 -3.04 16.85
N VAL A 158 -10.70 -1.75 16.59
CA VAL A 158 -10.18 -1.24 15.32
C VAL A 158 -8.66 -1.34 15.37
N TRP A 159 -8.08 -2.15 14.49
CA TRP A 159 -6.64 -2.33 14.37
C TRP A 159 -6.16 -1.66 13.10
N GLU A 160 -5.93 -0.37 13.20
CA GLU A 160 -5.49 0.45 12.07
C GLU A 160 -4.69 1.66 12.58
N ASN A 161 -3.95 2.32 11.69
CA ASN A 161 -3.32 3.59 11.98
C ASN A 161 -4.39 4.67 12.17
N THR A 162 -4.10 5.66 13.02
CA THR A 162 -5.06 6.72 13.35
C THR A 162 -5.30 7.69 12.21
N ASP A 163 -4.41 7.75 11.26
CA ASP A 163 -4.41 8.61 10.09
C ASP A 163 -4.96 7.93 8.81
N HIS A 164 -5.32 6.64 8.90
CA HIS A 164 -6.04 5.96 7.83
C HIS A 164 -7.51 6.35 7.83
N ILE A 165 -7.99 6.96 6.77
CA ILE A 165 -9.37 7.44 6.65
C ILE A 165 -10.27 6.49 5.87
N LEU A 166 -9.69 5.54 5.11
CA LEU A 166 -10.45 4.61 4.30
C LEU A 166 -9.69 3.30 4.02
N PHE A 167 -10.41 2.33 3.42
CA PHE A 167 -9.82 1.15 2.82
C PHE A 167 -10.19 1.07 1.33
N ALA A 168 -9.20 0.84 0.48
CA ALA A 168 -9.39 0.71 -0.96
C ALA A 168 -9.57 -0.76 -1.36
N PHE A 169 -10.81 -1.14 -1.71
CA PHE A 169 -11.14 -2.48 -2.19
C PHE A 169 -10.88 -2.62 -3.69
N PRO A 170 -10.56 -3.83 -4.20
CA PRO A 170 -10.30 -4.07 -5.62
C PRO A 170 -11.41 -3.57 -6.55
N SER A 171 -12.68 -3.76 -6.16
CA SER A 171 -13.83 -3.29 -6.94
C SER A 171 -13.93 -1.76 -6.98
N GLY A 172 -13.55 -1.07 -5.88
CA GLY A 172 -13.52 0.39 -5.82
C GLY A 172 -12.42 0.96 -6.71
N ILE A 173 -11.24 0.35 -6.69
CA ILE A 173 -10.12 0.73 -7.56
C ILE A 173 -10.49 0.53 -9.04
N ALA A 174 -11.14 -0.59 -9.40
CA ALA A 174 -11.60 -0.82 -10.77
C ALA A 174 -12.59 0.24 -11.25
N GLU A 175 -13.52 0.66 -10.38
CA GLU A 175 -14.49 1.72 -10.70
C GLU A 175 -13.82 3.08 -10.84
N LEU A 176 -12.94 3.44 -9.91
CA LEU A 176 -12.19 4.71 -9.99
C LEU A 176 -11.34 4.77 -11.25
N ALA A 177 -10.57 3.74 -11.54
CA ALA A 177 -9.78 3.67 -12.77
C ALA A 177 -10.64 3.95 -14.01
N SER A 178 -11.80 3.28 -14.10
CA SER A 178 -12.71 3.47 -15.23
C SER A 178 -13.24 4.90 -15.37
N ARG A 179 -13.53 5.57 -14.27
CA ARG A 179 -14.01 6.97 -14.28
C ARG A 179 -12.98 7.96 -14.79
N HIS A 180 -11.70 7.61 -14.71
CA HIS A 180 -10.57 8.44 -15.12
C HIS A 180 -9.91 7.96 -16.43
N GLY A 181 -10.61 7.16 -17.25
CA GLY A 181 -10.09 6.68 -18.54
C GLY A 181 -8.97 5.63 -18.41
N LEU A 182 -8.85 5.01 -17.24
CA LEU A 182 -7.89 3.97 -16.93
C LEU A 182 -8.61 2.63 -16.69
N ARG A 183 -7.83 1.54 -16.52
CA ARG A 183 -8.37 0.23 -16.16
C ARG A 183 -7.52 -0.45 -15.10
N LEU A 184 -8.16 -1.15 -14.18
CA LEU A 184 -7.47 -2.07 -13.27
C LEU A 184 -6.96 -3.27 -14.09
N ALA A 185 -5.65 -3.37 -14.25
CA ALA A 185 -5.01 -4.45 -14.98
C ALA A 185 -4.72 -5.66 -14.11
N GLU A 186 -4.23 -5.42 -12.88
CA GLU A 186 -3.88 -6.48 -11.93
C GLU A 186 -4.35 -6.09 -10.52
N ALA A 187 -4.85 -7.07 -9.79
CA ALA A 187 -5.09 -6.97 -8.35
C ALA A 187 -4.43 -8.17 -7.69
N THR A 188 -3.53 -7.92 -6.76
CA THR A 188 -2.78 -8.96 -6.04
C THR A 188 -2.80 -8.68 -4.55
N SER A 189 -2.49 -9.69 -3.74
CA SER A 189 -2.21 -9.50 -2.32
C SER A 189 -0.84 -10.08 -1.98
N THR A 190 -0.23 -9.58 -0.92
CA THR A 190 1.01 -10.19 -0.41
C THR A 190 0.71 -11.57 0.18
N VAL A 191 1.71 -12.44 0.23
CA VAL A 191 1.58 -13.73 0.94
C VAL A 191 1.46 -13.48 2.43
N LEU A 192 0.76 -14.38 3.13
CA LEU A 192 0.67 -14.34 4.58
C LEU A 192 2.03 -14.70 5.19
N GLU A 193 2.72 -13.69 5.74
CA GLU A 193 3.98 -13.88 6.43
C GLU A 193 3.79 -14.05 7.95
N ARG A 194 4.75 -14.73 8.59
CA ARG A 194 4.71 -14.89 10.05
C ARG A 194 4.92 -13.57 10.80
N ASN A 195 5.61 -12.62 10.16
CA ASN A 195 5.89 -11.32 10.75
C ASN A 195 4.68 -10.37 10.74
N ASP A 196 3.67 -10.64 9.92
CA ASP A 196 2.40 -9.91 9.88
C ASP A 196 1.58 -10.06 11.18
N TYR A 197 2.07 -10.85 12.12
CA TYR A 197 1.46 -11.10 13.41
C TYR A 197 2.48 -10.90 14.52
N ALA A 198 2.08 -10.22 15.58
CA ALA A 198 2.87 -10.13 16.80
C ALA A 198 3.24 -11.56 17.27
N GLY A 199 4.44 -11.97 16.94
CA GLY A 199 4.88 -13.36 17.09
C GLY A 199 5.16 -13.70 18.55
N VAL A 200 5.36 -15.00 18.80
CA VAL A 200 5.83 -15.55 20.07
C VAL A 200 7.08 -14.81 20.59
N ARG A 201 7.93 -14.29 19.69
CA ARG A 201 9.12 -13.48 20.06
C ARG A 201 8.75 -12.18 20.79
N ASP A 202 7.69 -11.48 20.35
CA ASP A 202 7.28 -10.22 20.97
C ASP A 202 6.58 -10.48 22.30
N ARG A 203 5.91 -11.62 22.43
CA ARG A 203 5.38 -12.10 23.74
C ARG A 203 6.51 -12.38 24.71
N ILE A 204 7.55 -13.10 24.29
CA ILE A 204 8.71 -13.39 25.11
C ILE A 204 9.44 -12.09 25.47
N LYS A 205 9.56 -11.13 24.53
CA LYS A 205 10.14 -9.81 24.78
C LYS A 205 9.27 -8.99 25.76
N ALA A 206 7.95 -8.97 25.60
CA ALA A 206 7.02 -8.28 26.48
C ALA A 206 7.04 -8.90 27.90
N LEU A 207 7.06 -10.24 27.98
CA LEU A 207 7.17 -10.94 29.25
C LEU A 207 8.52 -10.66 29.94
N ARG A 208 9.64 -10.70 29.19
CA ARG A 208 10.97 -10.36 29.72
C ARG A 208 11.09 -8.90 30.14
N ARG A 209 10.42 -7.94 29.45
CA ARG A 209 10.34 -6.54 29.84
C ARG A 209 9.55 -6.36 31.13
N ARG A 210 8.41 -7.06 31.32
CA ARG A 210 7.63 -7.09 32.55
C ARG A 210 8.46 -7.60 33.74
N VAL A 211 9.18 -8.71 33.54
CA VAL A 211 10.01 -9.32 34.60
C VAL A 211 11.21 -8.42 34.97
N ARG A 212 11.71 -7.60 34.05
CA ARG A 212 12.87 -6.71 34.29
C ARG A 212 12.49 -5.30 34.77
N GLY A 213 11.20 -5.01 35.02
CA GLY A 213 10.77 -3.75 35.62
C GLY A 213 11.12 -2.46 34.91
N ARG A 214 11.49 -2.54 33.60
CA ARG A 214 11.81 -1.36 32.80
C ARG A 214 10.57 -0.90 32.05
N HIS A 215 9.81 0.01 32.68
CA HIS A 215 8.90 0.89 31.97
C HIS A 215 9.72 1.82 31.06
N ARG A 216 9.73 1.56 29.77
CA ARG A 216 10.00 2.57 28.77
C ARG A 216 8.66 2.80 28.06
N GLU A 217 8.12 3.99 28.23
CA GLU A 217 6.96 4.45 27.50
C GLU A 217 7.28 4.37 26.00
N THR A 218 6.66 3.45 25.31
CA THR A 218 6.55 3.51 23.85
C THR A 218 5.32 4.34 23.57
N VAL A 219 5.54 5.57 23.11
CA VAL A 219 4.50 6.42 22.53
C VAL A 219 3.99 5.69 21.28
N GLY A 220 2.79 5.19 21.36
CA GLY A 220 2.15 4.48 20.25
C GLY A 220 0.93 3.72 20.75
N TYR A 221 -0.27 4.22 20.45
CA TYR A 221 -1.57 3.52 20.59
C TYR A 221 -1.96 3.00 21.99
N ALA A 222 -1.68 3.72 23.03
CA ALA A 222 -1.95 3.29 24.38
C ALA A 222 -2.97 4.16 25.08
N SER A 223 -4.24 3.86 24.89
CA SER A 223 -5.25 4.19 25.91
C SER A 223 -6.24 3.06 26.19
N LEU A 224 -6.10 1.93 25.52
CA LEU A 224 -6.88 0.73 25.86
C LEU A 224 -5.95 -0.23 26.59
N GLY A 225 -6.12 -0.28 27.89
CA GLY A 225 -5.27 -0.95 28.89
C GLY A 225 -4.47 -2.16 28.40
N ASP A 226 -3.20 -2.19 28.76
CA ASP A 226 -2.16 -3.19 28.44
C ASP A 226 -2.60 -4.67 28.43
N ALA A 227 -3.62 -5.02 29.21
CA ALA A 227 -4.16 -6.37 29.28
C ALA A 227 -4.98 -6.78 28.04
N ARG A 228 -5.63 -5.83 27.34
CA ARG A 228 -6.37 -6.12 26.11
C ARG A 228 -5.41 -6.30 24.94
N VAL A 229 -4.41 -5.44 24.82
CA VAL A 229 -3.37 -5.53 23.78
C VAL A 229 -2.56 -6.82 23.92
N ALA A 230 -2.20 -7.22 25.16
CA ALA A 230 -1.52 -8.49 25.42
C ALA A 230 -2.40 -9.72 25.07
N ARG A 231 -3.72 -9.65 25.29
CA ARG A 231 -4.67 -10.71 24.89
C ARG A 231 -4.82 -10.77 23.37
N VAL A 232 -4.85 -9.63 22.70
CA VAL A 232 -4.92 -9.54 21.22
C VAL A 232 -3.68 -10.17 20.59
N GLY A 233 -2.47 -9.83 21.02
CA GLY A 233 -1.23 -10.47 20.56
C GLY A 233 -1.20 -11.99 20.80
N ALA A 234 -1.84 -12.46 21.89
CA ALA A 234 -2.00 -13.89 22.16
C ALA A 234 -2.88 -14.61 21.15
N LEU A 235 -3.97 -13.96 20.76
CA LEU A 235 -4.93 -14.49 19.80
C LEU A 235 -4.39 -14.49 18.36
N PHE A 236 -3.53 -13.51 18.00
CA PHE A 236 -2.94 -13.44 16.67
C PHE A 236 -2.03 -14.63 16.35
N SER A 237 -1.25 -15.14 17.29
CA SER A 237 -0.41 -16.32 17.01
C SER A 237 -1.24 -17.55 16.69
N GLY A 238 -2.37 -17.73 17.38
CA GLY A 238 -3.34 -18.78 17.08
C GLY A 238 -4.05 -18.53 15.75
N ALA A 239 -4.47 -17.28 15.48
CA ALA A 239 -5.11 -16.91 14.23
C ALA A 239 -4.20 -17.12 13.03
N TRP A 240 -2.90 -16.83 13.14
CA TRP A 240 -1.92 -17.13 12.08
C TRP A 240 -1.84 -18.61 11.77
N ILE A 241 -1.73 -19.48 12.78
CA ILE A 241 -1.69 -20.93 12.60
C ILE A 241 -2.96 -21.41 11.89
N VAL A 242 -4.13 -20.98 12.35
CA VAL A 242 -5.41 -21.33 11.74
C VAL A 242 -5.49 -20.82 10.29
N ALA A 243 -5.04 -19.59 10.02
CA ALA A 243 -5.02 -19.03 8.68
C ALA A 243 -4.07 -19.82 7.76
N LYS A 244 -2.86 -20.16 8.23
CA LYS A 244 -1.92 -21.01 7.48
C LYS A 244 -2.46 -22.40 7.22
N LEU A 245 -3.09 -23.05 8.20
CA LEU A 245 -3.72 -24.34 8.01
C LEU A 245 -4.88 -24.26 6.99
N ARG A 246 -5.69 -23.21 7.05
CA ARG A 246 -6.76 -22.97 6.08
C ARG A 246 -6.21 -22.66 4.68
N GLN A 247 -5.08 -21.98 4.57
CA GLN A 247 -4.38 -21.74 3.30
C GLN A 247 -3.88 -23.05 2.69
N LEU A 248 -3.32 -23.94 3.48
CA LEU A 248 -2.87 -25.27 3.06
C LEU A 248 -4.04 -26.17 2.62
N GLN A 249 -5.16 -26.11 3.35
CA GLN A 249 -6.35 -26.91 3.07
C GLN A 249 -7.20 -26.37 1.90
N ARG A 250 -7.11 -25.06 1.61
CA ARG A 250 -7.90 -24.39 0.57
C ARG A 250 -7.00 -23.41 -0.20
N PRO A 251 -6.19 -23.89 -1.15
CA PRO A 251 -5.20 -23.08 -1.88
C PRO A 251 -5.83 -21.90 -2.68
N ARG A 252 -7.16 -21.78 -2.75
CA ARG A 252 -7.88 -20.74 -3.48
C ARG A 252 -8.34 -19.55 -2.62
N ARG A 253 -8.08 -19.51 -1.32
CA ARG A 253 -8.41 -18.36 -0.46
C ARG A 253 -7.16 -17.52 -0.20
N ARG A 254 -6.92 -16.54 -1.06
CA ARG A 254 -5.70 -15.75 -1.08
C ARG A 254 -5.94 -14.26 -0.77
N PHE A 255 -6.80 -13.95 0.21
CA PHE A 255 -6.97 -12.60 0.75
C PHE A 255 -6.29 -12.45 2.12
N LEU A 256 -5.18 -13.15 2.36
CA LEU A 256 -4.63 -13.25 3.70
C LEU A 256 -3.36 -12.42 3.91
N GLY A 257 -2.84 -11.80 2.87
CA GLY A 257 -1.66 -10.94 2.99
C GLY A 257 -1.97 -9.61 3.67
N GLU A 258 -0.95 -8.94 4.12
CA GLU A 258 -1.05 -7.67 4.84
C GLU A 258 -1.53 -6.53 3.93
N SER A 259 -1.09 -6.50 2.69
CA SER A 259 -1.37 -5.43 1.75
C SER A 259 -1.95 -5.95 0.44
N PHE A 260 -2.81 -5.16 -0.19
CA PHE A 260 -3.14 -5.25 -1.60
C PHE A 260 -2.15 -4.48 -2.45
N VAL A 261 -1.96 -4.95 -3.68
CA VAL A 261 -1.24 -4.26 -4.74
C VAL A 261 -2.09 -4.23 -5.98
N TYR A 262 -2.31 -3.04 -6.51
CA TYR A 262 -3.10 -2.78 -7.71
C TYR A 262 -2.21 -2.21 -8.80
N VAL A 263 -2.34 -2.75 -10.02
CA VAL A 263 -1.72 -2.18 -11.23
C VAL A 263 -2.84 -1.63 -12.10
N VAL A 264 -2.78 -0.33 -12.35
CA VAL A 264 -3.73 0.40 -13.18
C VAL A 264 -2.99 0.89 -14.42
N ARG A 265 -3.61 0.79 -15.58
CA ARG A 265 -3.04 1.20 -16.88
C ARG A 265 -4.00 2.10 -17.64
N PRO A 266 -3.53 2.91 -18.58
CA PRO A 266 -4.39 3.58 -19.54
C PRO A 266 -5.34 2.60 -20.22
N ALA A 267 -6.58 2.98 -20.42
CA ALA A 267 -7.52 2.20 -21.22
C ALA A 267 -7.00 2.19 -22.68
N GLN A 268 -6.98 1.03 -23.32
CA GLN A 268 -6.59 0.97 -24.72
C GLN A 268 -7.58 1.76 -25.56
N THR A 269 -7.14 2.86 -26.18
CA THR A 269 -7.89 3.57 -27.20
C THR A 269 -7.86 2.72 -28.47
N GLY A 270 -8.83 1.80 -28.63
CA GLY A 270 -8.82 1.00 -29.87
C GLY A 270 -9.64 -0.29 -29.89
N ALA A 271 -10.63 -0.44 -29.03
CA ALA A 271 -11.60 -1.55 -29.17
C ALA A 271 -13.04 -0.99 -29.17
N GLN A 272 -13.27 0.06 -29.94
CA GLN A 272 -14.62 0.40 -30.42
C GLN A 272 -14.59 0.17 -31.92
N ASN A 273 -15.22 -0.89 -32.36
CA ASN A 273 -15.62 -1.33 -33.69
C ASN A 273 -14.98 -2.67 -34.09
N GLU A 274 -15.59 -3.75 -33.66
CA GLU A 274 -16.07 -4.81 -34.56
C GLU A 274 -17.25 -5.55 -33.89
#